data_dbc6ea893e46f5dfd8442db58c34b3dd
#
_entry.id   dbc6ea893e46f5dfd8442db58c34b3dd
#
_cell.length_a   1.000
_cell.length_b   1.000
_cell.length_c   1.000
_cell.angle_alpha   90.00
_cell.angle_beta   90.00
_cell.angle_gamma   90.00
#
_symmetry.space_group_name_H-M   'P 1'
#
loop_
_entity.id
_entity.type
_entity.pdbx_description
1 polymer ?
#
loop_
_entity_poly.entity_id
_entity_poly.type
_entity_poly.pdbx_seq_one_letter_code
_entity_poly.pdbx_strand_id
1 'polypeptide(L)'
;MPNHYDVIVVGVGSMGAAACYHLAKRGAKVLGIDSQQVPNTNSSYNGNTRVIRLTYQEHPDYVPLLRDAYLLWREIEQESGTKLFHKTGVLYAGFPDGEAISGVHLASETHNLPCSTLTHSELAKQFPQFTLPEGMVGALEPEGGYLLSERAVETYAQAAQRLGAALLTSEQVIDWSSNAQGVSIRTSDGSHVAAKLILCAGAWSGGLLRLPAVPLIVTRQVLGWVQPSRPELFQRGDFPVWNIDPHGDRGMSGIYYGFPMSNDPAEGNGLKLARHHPSTPMAPDEITDETFAADEEEILLPLRRYMPDALGQVQTIKVCKYTNSTDGHFIVDRHPESDRVHFACGFSGHGFKFASVMGNVLSELALDGKTQHPIGFLGLSRFANS
;
A
#
# COMPACT_ATOMS: atom_id res chain seq x y z
N MET A 1 1.54 28.99 26.14
CA MET A 1 0.25 28.32 25.83
C MET A 1 0.59 27.13 24.95
N PRO A 2 0.00 25.96 25.14
CA PRO A 2 0.24 24.84 24.23
C PRO A 2 -0.14 25.27 22.81
N ASN A 3 0.69 24.88 21.84
CA ASN A 3 0.40 25.16 20.42
C ASN A 3 -0.90 24.46 20.05
N HIS A 4 -1.93 25.22 19.74
CA HIS A 4 -3.19 24.67 19.26
C HIS A 4 -3.09 24.42 17.75
N TYR A 5 -3.38 23.18 17.32
CA TYR A 5 -3.41 22.75 15.92
C TYR A 5 -4.87 22.62 15.46
N ASP A 6 -5.10 22.77 14.15
CA ASP A 6 -6.41 22.45 13.57
C ASP A 6 -6.59 20.94 13.50
N VAL A 7 -5.55 20.24 13.05
CA VAL A 7 -5.56 18.76 12.92
C VAL A 7 -4.25 18.18 13.42
N ILE A 8 -4.33 17.12 14.23
CA ILE A 8 -3.20 16.23 14.49
C ILE A 8 -3.39 14.96 13.66
N VAL A 9 -2.30 14.50 13.03
CA VAL A 9 -2.23 13.23 12.28
C VAL A 9 -1.28 12.28 13.01
N VAL A 10 -1.80 11.14 13.46
CA VAL A 10 -1.02 10.10 14.15
C VAL A 10 -0.67 8.99 13.18
N GLY A 11 0.64 8.76 13.03
CA GLY A 11 1.23 7.91 12.00
C GLY A 11 1.47 8.69 10.70
N VAL A 12 2.73 9.09 10.45
CA VAL A 12 3.16 9.81 9.24
C VAL A 12 3.75 8.83 8.21
N GLY A 13 3.11 7.66 8.08
CA GLY A 13 3.36 6.70 7.02
C GLY A 13 2.71 7.12 5.70
N SER A 14 2.42 6.15 4.80
CA SER A 14 1.88 6.43 3.47
C SER A 14 0.62 7.30 3.48
N MET A 15 -0.37 6.96 4.30
CA MET A 15 -1.63 7.70 4.36
C MET A 15 -1.50 9.01 5.13
N GLY A 16 -0.79 8.98 6.26
CA GLY A 16 -0.66 10.14 7.12
C GLY A 16 0.25 11.23 6.54
N ALA A 17 1.34 10.90 5.85
CA ALA A 17 2.17 11.88 5.16
C ALA A 17 1.38 12.62 4.07
N ALA A 18 0.59 11.88 3.26
CA ALA A 18 -0.30 12.48 2.28
C ALA A 18 -1.41 13.31 2.94
N ALA A 19 -1.98 12.86 4.07
CA ALA A 19 -2.97 13.64 4.82
C ALA A 19 -2.38 14.96 5.36
N CYS A 20 -1.18 14.92 5.93
CA CYS A 20 -0.48 16.13 6.37
C CYS A 20 -0.28 17.14 5.23
N TYR A 21 0.10 16.64 4.04
CA TYR A 21 0.26 17.49 2.85
C TYR A 21 -1.07 18.10 2.42
N HIS A 22 -2.13 17.32 2.22
CA HIS A 22 -3.42 17.84 1.77
C HIS A 22 -4.06 18.81 2.77
N LEU A 23 -3.93 18.56 4.07
CA LEU A 23 -4.36 19.48 5.12
C LEU A 23 -3.59 20.80 5.07
N ALA A 24 -2.25 20.75 5.01
CA ALA A 24 -1.41 21.94 4.95
C ALA A 24 -1.64 22.72 3.66
N LYS A 25 -1.84 22.05 2.51
CA LYS A 25 -2.19 22.68 1.23
C LYS A 25 -3.51 23.46 1.28
N ARG A 26 -4.44 23.03 2.15
CA ARG A 26 -5.70 23.73 2.43
C ARG A 26 -5.58 24.80 3.52
N GLY A 27 -4.37 25.09 4.00
CA GLY A 27 -4.09 26.14 4.98
C GLY A 27 -4.34 25.75 6.44
N ALA A 28 -4.59 24.47 6.73
CA ALA A 28 -4.74 24.01 8.12
C ALA A 28 -3.40 24.00 8.86
N LYS A 29 -3.42 24.34 10.15
CA LYS A 29 -2.27 24.18 11.03
C LYS A 29 -2.16 22.74 11.50
N VAL A 30 -1.22 21.99 10.92
CA VAL A 30 -1.09 20.53 11.05
C VAL A 30 0.07 20.15 11.94
N LEU A 31 -0.14 19.13 12.79
CA LEU A 31 0.90 18.40 13.48
C LEU A 31 0.83 16.92 13.08
N GLY A 32 1.85 16.41 12.43
CA GLY A 32 2.06 14.98 12.23
C GLY A 32 2.93 14.41 13.36
N ILE A 33 2.54 13.25 13.91
CA ILE A 33 3.32 12.57 14.97
C ILE A 33 3.58 11.14 14.52
N ASP A 34 4.84 10.72 14.56
CA ASP A 34 5.24 9.34 14.26
C ASP A 34 6.23 8.82 15.32
N SER A 35 6.10 7.55 15.68
CA SER A 35 6.99 6.90 16.64
C SER A 35 8.39 6.63 16.08
N GLN A 36 8.57 6.76 14.78
CA GLN A 36 9.83 6.54 14.08
C GLN A 36 10.21 7.77 13.24
N GLN A 37 11.43 7.77 12.69
CA GLN A 37 11.79 8.70 11.63
C GLN A 37 10.92 8.44 10.37
N VAL A 38 10.75 9.47 9.53
CA VAL A 38 9.96 9.36 8.30
C VAL A 38 10.85 9.70 7.09
N PRO A 39 11.04 8.78 6.14
CA PRO A 39 10.56 7.37 6.13
C PRO A 39 11.35 6.44 7.07
N ASN A 40 10.82 5.23 7.33
CA ASN A 40 11.46 4.22 8.16
C ASN A 40 11.24 2.79 7.63
N THR A 41 12.00 1.82 8.17
CA THR A 41 11.93 0.41 7.78
C THR A 41 10.91 -0.39 8.57
N ASN A 42 10.44 0.10 9.70
CA ASN A 42 9.44 -0.57 10.55
C ASN A 42 7.99 -0.29 10.13
N SER A 43 7.76 -0.09 8.84
CA SER A 43 6.47 0.33 8.28
C SER A 43 5.94 -0.65 7.24
N SER A 44 4.63 -0.60 6.98
CA SER A 44 3.99 -1.39 5.92
C SER A 44 4.38 -0.95 4.50
N TYR A 45 4.97 0.24 4.32
CA TYR A 45 5.43 0.73 3.02
C TYR A 45 6.89 0.39 2.72
N ASN A 46 7.64 -0.15 3.67
CA ASN A 46 9.04 -0.56 3.49
C ASN A 46 9.20 -1.51 2.30
N GLY A 47 10.30 -1.40 1.57
CA GLY A 47 10.66 -2.31 0.47
C GLY A 47 10.66 -1.67 -0.91
N ASN A 48 10.92 -0.39 -1.00
CA ASN A 48 11.31 0.40 -2.19
C ASN A 48 10.19 0.64 -3.21
N THR A 49 9.41 -0.35 -3.60
CA THR A 49 8.42 -0.25 -4.68
C THR A 49 7.07 -0.86 -4.29
N ARG A 50 5.97 -0.33 -4.88
CA ARG A 50 4.61 -0.87 -4.74
C ARG A 50 3.87 -0.78 -6.07
N VAL A 51 3.12 -1.82 -6.41
CA VAL A 51 2.29 -1.85 -7.62
C VAL A 51 1.22 -0.78 -7.59
N ILE A 52 1.01 -0.11 -8.73
CA ILE A 52 -0.16 0.73 -9.00
C ILE A 52 -0.80 0.29 -10.31
N ARG A 53 -2.13 0.15 -10.32
CA ARG A 53 -2.91 -0.43 -11.40
C ARG A 53 -4.36 0.05 -11.35
N LEU A 54 -5.06 0.06 -12.48
CA LEU A 54 -6.49 0.40 -12.58
C LEU A 54 -7.38 -0.84 -12.62
N THR A 55 -6.94 -1.91 -13.31
CA THR A 55 -7.69 -3.17 -13.38
C THR A 55 -7.59 -3.89 -12.03
N TYR A 56 -8.47 -3.48 -11.11
CA TYR A 56 -8.34 -3.82 -9.68
C TYR A 56 -9.06 -5.12 -9.36
N GLN A 57 -8.29 -6.20 -9.22
CA GLN A 57 -8.81 -7.57 -9.04
C GLN A 57 -9.63 -7.75 -7.75
N GLU A 58 -9.31 -7.00 -6.69
CA GLU A 58 -9.94 -7.16 -5.38
C GLU A 58 -11.41 -6.69 -5.37
N HIS A 59 -11.74 -5.60 -6.04
CA HIS A 59 -13.12 -5.15 -6.26
C HIS A 59 -13.20 -3.94 -7.22
N PRO A 60 -14.14 -3.90 -8.17
CA PRO A 60 -14.26 -2.79 -9.13
C PRO A 60 -14.58 -1.43 -8.49
N ASP A 61 -15.22 -1.37 -7.33
CA ASP A 61 -15.56 -0.11 -6.64
C ASP A 61 -14.33 0.72 -6.22
N TYR A 62 -13.14 0.12 -6.22
CA TYR A 62 -11.89 0.86 -6.01
C TYR A 62 -11.43 1.68 -7.21
N VAL A 63 -11.91 1.37 -8.42
CA VAL A 63 -11.42 2.01 -9.65
C VAL A 63 -11.62 3.52 -9.68
N PRO A 64 -12.76 4.10 -9.26
CA PRO A 64 -12.91 5.55 -9.16
C PRO A 64 -11.84 6.18 -8.26
N LEU A 65 -11.58 5.59 -7.08
CA LEU A 65 -10.54 6.06 -6.17
C LEU A 65 -9.14 5.96 -6.79
N LEU A 66 -8.88 4.91 -7.59
CA LEU A 66 -7.61 4.76 -8.29
C LEU A 66 -7.42 5.81 -9.37
N ARG A 67 -8.45 6.17 -10.12
CA ARG A 67 -8.38 7.26 -11.09
C ARG A 67 -7.95 8.57 -10.43
N ASP A 68 -8.56 8.90 -9.29
CA ASP A 68 -8.19 10.07 -8.50
C ASP A 68 -6.77 9.94 -7.93
N ALA A 69 -6.39 8.74 -7.46
CA ALA A 69 -5.04 8.49 -6.97
C ALA A 69 -3.98 8.75 -8.05
N TYR A 70 -4.20 8.31 -9.30
CA TYR A 70 -3.29 8.58 -10.41
C TYR A 70 -3.11 10.07 -10.69
N LEU A 71 -4.20 10.85 -10.62
CA LEU A 71 -4.14 12.31 -10.79
C LEU A 71 -3.30 12.95 -9.68
N LEU A 72 -3.55 12.57 -8.42
CA LEU A 72 -2.85 13.12 -7.26
C LEU A 72 -1.39 12.67 -7.17
N TRP A 73 -1.05 11.46 -7.66
CA TRP A 73 0.35 11.04 -7.80
C TRP A 73 1.10 11.89 -8.82
N ARG A 74 0.48 12.22 -9.97
CA ARG A 74 1.08 13.11 -10.97
C ARG A 74 1.21 14.54 -10.45
N GLU A 75 0.23 15.01 -9.69
CA GLU A 75 0.26 16.34 -9.07
C GLU A 75 1.46 16.49 -8.14
N ILE A 76 1.67 15.57 -7.20
CA ILE A 76 2.80 15.64 -6.27
C ILE A 76 4.14 15.44 -6.98
N GLU A 77 4.24 14.62 -8.03
CA GLU A 77 5.43 14.52 -8.90
C GLU A 77 5.76 15.89 -9.52
N GLN A 78 4.76 16.57 -10.08
CA GLN A 78 4.92 17.89 -10.71
C GLN A 78 5.32 18.97 -9.70
N GLU A 79 4.67 19.01 -8.53
CA GLU A 79 4.94 20.02 -7.50
C GLU A 79 6.31 19.82 -6.83
N SER A 80 6.74 18.58 -6.63
CA SER A 80 8.01 18.27 -5.98
C SER A 80 9.20 18.19 -6.92
N GLY A 81 8.96 17.98 -8.20
CA GLY A 81 10.00 17.63 -9.18
C GLY A 81 10.56 16.21 -9.00
N THR A 82 9.95 15.38 -8.15
CA THR A 82 10.43 14.05 -7.80
C THR A 82 9.68 12.99 -8.58
N LYS A 83 10.39 12.14 -9.32
CA LYS A 83 9.78 10.98 -10.00
C LYS A 83 9.43 9.90 -9.00
N LEU A 84 8.15 9.51 -8.97
CA LEU A 84 7.59 8.52 -8.06
C LEU A 84 6.94 7.34 -8.79
N PHE A 85 6.23 7.61 -9.88
CA PHE A 85 5.51 6.61 -10.66
C PHE A 85 6.27 6.21 -11.92
N HIS A 86 6.53 4.91 -12.07
CA HIS A 86 7.10 4.29 -13.25
C HIS A 86 6.06 3.45 -13.97
N LYS A 87 5.63 3.90 -15.15
CA LYS A 87 4.70 3.17 -16.00
C LYS A 87 5.46 2.06 -16.74
N THR A 88 5.12 0.82 -16.46
CA THR A 88 5.72 -0.37 -17.05
C THR A 88 4.70 -1.32 -17.68
N GLY A 89 3.41 -1.03 -17.49
CA GLY A 89 2.35 -2.02 -17.58
C GLY A 89 2.34 -2.96 -16.38
N VAL A 90 1.22 -3.69 -16.25
CA VAL A 90 1.06 -4.78 -15.26
C VAL A 90 0.54 -6.00 -16.00
N LEU A 91 1.29 -7.08 -15.94
CA LEU A 91 0.90 -8.38 -16.45
C LEU A 91 0.31 -9.21 -15.31
N TYR A 92 -0.86 -9.75 -15.53
CA TYR A 92 -1.46 -10.81 -14.72
C TYR A 92 -1.38 -12.11 -15.47
N ALA A 93 -0.99 -13.18 -14.79
CA ALA A 93 -0.99 -14.52 -15.34
C ALA A 93 -1.70 -15.46 -14.37
N GLY A 94 -2.55 -16.34 -14.88
CA GLY A 94 -3.33 -17.27 -14.07
C GLY A 94 -4.30 -18.08 -14.90
N PHE A 95 -5.02 -18.99 -14.27
CA PHE A 95 -6.14 -19.67 -14.92
C PHE A 95 -7.34 -18.71 -15.10
N PRO A 96 -8.15 -18.88 -16.17
CA PRO A 96 -9.24 -17.95 -16.47
C PRO A 96 -10.27 -17.78 -15.35
N ASP A 97 -10.48 -18.81 -14.53
CA ASP A 97 -11.38 -18.87 -13.37
C ASP A 97 -10.70 -18.51 -12.05
N GLY A 98 -9.40 -18.22 -12.07
CA GLY A 98 -8.64 -17.71 -10.93
C GLY A 98 -9.05 -16.29 -10.53
N GLU A 99 -8.84 -15.94 -9.26
CA GLU A 99 -9.23 -14.65 -8.68
C GLU A 99 -8.61 -13.46 -9.43
N ALA A 100 -7.31 -13.54 -9.76
CA ALA A 100 -6.63 -12.45 -10.41
C ALA A 100 -7.17 -12.17 -11.82
N ILE A 101 -7.35 -13.18 -12.65
CA ILE A 101 -7.81 -13.02 -14.05
C ILE A 101 -9.28 -12.60 -14.08
N SER A 102 -10.15 -13.27 -13.32
CA SER A 102 -11.59 -12.94 -13.27
C SER A 102 -11.83 -11.54 -12.71
N GLY A 103 -11.13 -11.15 -11.63
CA GLY A 103 -11.24 -9.82 -11.03
C GLY A 103 -10.75 -8.70 -11.94
N VAL A 104 -9.63 -8.92 -12.65
CA VAL A 104 -9.10 -7.96 -13.63
C VAL A 104 -10.08 -7.75 -14.78
N HIS A 105 -10.68 -8.81 -15.31
CA HIS A 105 -11.69 -8.70 -16.37
C HIS A 105 -12.95 -7.98 -15.88
N LEU A 106 -13.44 -8.33 -14.70
CA LEU A 106 -14.60 -7.66 -14.11
C LEU A 106 -14.37 -6.15 -13.94
N ALA A 107 -13.22 -5.75 -13.40
CA ALA A 107 -12.88 -4.33 -13.25
C ALA A 107 -12.74 -3.62 -14.60
N SER A 108 -12.09 -4.29 -15.57
CA SER A 108 -11.91 -3.77 -16.93
C SER A 108 -13.25 -3.54 -17.64
N GLU A 109 -14.14 -4.51 -17.62
CA GLU A 109 -15.48 -4.43 -18.23
C GLU A 109 -16.34 -3.37 -17.53
N THR A 110 -16.41 -3.39 -16.19
CA THR A 110 -17.24 -2.48 -15.39
C THR A 110 -16.86 -1.01 -15.63
N HIS A 111 -15.57 -0.73 -15.81
CA HIS A 111 -15.06 0.64 -15.89
C HIS A 111 -14.49 1.01 -17.26
N ASN A 112 -14.64 0.15 -18.27
CA ASN A 112 -14.11 0.32 -19.61
C ASN A 112 -12.61 0.69 -19.59
N LEU A 113 -11.80 -0.16 -18.89
CA LEU A 113 -10.36 0.05 -18.77
C LEU A 113 -9.61 -0.68 -19.90
N PRO A 114 -8.50 -0.11 -20.40
CA PRO A 114 -7.67 -0.80 -21.40
C PRO A 114 -6.99 -2.00 -20.74
N CYS A 115 -7.34 -3.18 -21.19
CA CYS A 115 -6.74 -4.46 -20.78
C CYS A 115 -6.76 -5.43 -21.96
N SER A 116 -5.62 -6.02 -22.28
CA SER A 116 -5.52 -7.02 -23.35
C SER A 116 -5.46 -8.41 -22.75
N THR A 117 -6.36 -9.29 -23.17
CA THR A 117 -6.28 -10.71 -22.83
C THR A 117 -5.30 -11.41 -23.77
N LEU A 118 -4.38 -12.19 -23.24
CA LEU A 118 -3.39 -12.96 -23.96
C LEU A 118 -3.67 -14.45 -23.78
N THR A 119 -3.81 -15.17 -24.85
CA THR A 119 -3.81 -16.63 -24.82
C THR A 119 -2.48 -17.15 -24.29
N HIS A 120 -2.43 -18.42 -23.86
CA HIS A 120 -1.18 -19.05 -23.40
C HIS A 120 -0.03 -18.89 -24.42
N SER A 121 -0.31 -19.10 -25.70
CA SER A 121 0.69 -18.98 -26.77
C SER A 121 1.15 -17.54 -27.03
N GLU A 122 0.25 -16.56 -26.95
CA GLU A 122 0.59 -15.14 -27.07
C GLU A 122 1.42 -14.67 -25.88
N LEU A 123 1.05 -15.10 -24.66
CA LEU A 123 1.80 -14.80 -23.45
C LEU A 123 3.22 -15.36 -23.51
N ALA A 124 3.39 -16.64 -23.87
CA ALA A 124 4.71 -17.27 -24.03
C ALA A 124 5.56 -16.60 -25.12
N LYS A 125 4.94 -16.09 -26.18
CA LYS A 125 5.64 -15.35 -27.25
C LYS A 125 6.05 -13.95 -26.82
N GLN A 126 5.16 -13.22 -26.11
CA GLN A 126 5.40 -11.83 -25.74
C GLN A 126 6.29 -11.72 -24.49
N PHE A 127 6.16 -12.66 -23.56
CA PHE A 127 6.90 -12.72 -22.31
C PHE A 127 7.58 -14.07 -22.10
N PRO A 128 8.61 -14.40 -22.92
CA PRO A 128 9.29 -15.71 -22.88
C PRO A 128 10.04 -15.97 -21.57
N GLN A 129 10.14 -14.97 -20.69
CA GLN A 129 10.68 -15.08 -19.34
C GLN A 129 9.84 -15.98 -18.43
N PHE A 130 8.55 -16.16 -18.75
CA PHE A 130 7.65 -17.01 -17.99
C PHE A 130 7.51 -18.40 -18.61
N THR A 131 7.60 -19.41 -17.74
CA THR A 131 7.30 -20.82 -18.05
C THR A 131 6.04 -21.20 -17.28
N LEU A 132 4.88 -20.92 -17.83
CA LEU A 132 3.59 -21.09 -17.16
C LEU A 132 2.96 -22.45 -17.51
N PRO A 133 2.17 -23.05 -16.59
CA PRO A 133 1.35 -24.23 -16.89
C PRO A 133 0.41 -24.00 -18.09
N GLU A 134 0.16 -25.08 -18.82
CA GLU A 134 -0.87 -25.05 -19.89
C GLU A 134 -2.23 -24.66 -19.32
N GLY A 135 -2.98 -23.84 -20.06
CA GLY A 135 -4.28 -23.31 -19.64
C GLY A 135 -4.24 -21.98 -18.87
N MET A 136 -3.07 -21.55 -18.37
CA MET A 136 -2.94 -20.18 -17.90
C MET A 136 -2.99 -19.20 -19.06
N VAL A 137 -3.61 -18.07 -18.82
CA VAL A 137 -3.76 -16.92 -19.74
C VAL A 137 -3.13 -15.68 -19.13
N GLY A 138 -2.97 -14.62 -19.94
CA GLY A 138 -2.51 -13.33 -19.49
C GLY A 138 -3.58 -12.26 -19.58
N ALA A 139 -3.52 -11.27 -18.68
CA ALA A 139 -4.21 -10.00 -18.83
C ALA A 139 -3.17 -8.87 -18.67
N LEU A 140 -3.04 -8.01 -19.66
CA LEU A 140 -2.04 -6.96 -19.70
C LEU A 140 -2.72 -5.59 -19.61
N GLU A 141 -2.48 -4.88 -18.51
CA GLU A 141 -2.87 -3.49 -18.31
C GLU A 141 -1.72 -2.55 -18.70
N PRO A 142 -1.89 -1.69 -19.72
CA PRO A 142 -0.80 -0.82 -20.17
C PRO A 142 -0.57 0.41 -19.29
N GLU A 143 -1.58 0.83 -18.51
CA GLU A 143 -1.52 2.08 -17.71
C GLU A 143 -0.91 1.88 -16.32
N GLY A 144 -0.75 0.65 -15.89
CA GLY A 144 -0.18 0.31 -14.60
C GLY A 144 1.34 0.39 -14.55
N GLY A 145 1.88 0.06 -13.39
CA GLY A 145 3.31 0.06 -13.11
C GLY A 145 3.58 0.04 -11.62
N TYR A 146 4.53 0.85 -11.14
CA TYR A 146 4.87 0.90 -9.73
C TYR A 146 5.25 2.30 -9.23
N LEU A 147 5.12 2.47 -7.92
CA LEU A 147 5.49 3.67 -7.16
C LEU A 147 6.71 3.39 -6.31
N LEU A 148 7.58 4.38 -6.12
CA LEU A 148 8.70 4.36 -5.18
C LEU A 148 8.18 4.68 -3.77
N SER A 149 8.02 3.67 -2.93
CA SER A 149 7.24 3.79 -1.70
C SER A 149 7.85 4.71 -0.65
N GLU A 150 9.10 4.51 -0.27
CA GLU A 150 9.78 5.36 0.73
C GLU A 150 9.98 6.78 0.20
N ARG A 151 10.37 6.91 -1.08
CA ARG A 151 10.52 8.22 -1.73
C ARG A 151 9.20 8.99 -1.77
N ALA A 152 8.07 8.30 -2.00
CA ALA A 152 6.76 8.93 -2.00
C ALA A 152 6.36 9.45 -0.62
N VAL A 153 6.58 8.65 0.43
CA VAL A 153 6.31 9.08 1.82
C VAL A 153 7.18 10.28 2.19
N GLU A 154 8.47 10.23 1.87
CA GLU A 154 9.40 11.35 2.10
C GLU A 154 8.96 12.60 1.35
N THR A 155 8.57 12.45 0.08
CA THR A 155 8.12 13.57 -0.77
C THR A 155 6.89 14.25 -0.19
N TYR A 156 5.89 13.49 0.25
CA TYR A 156 4.71 14.04 0.91
C TYR A 156 5.04 14.71 2.24
N ALA A 157 5.87 14.09 3.08
CA ALA A 157 6.28 14.65 4.37
C ALA A 157 7.02 15.98 4.19
N GLN A 158 7.97 16.05 3.27
CA GLN A 158 8.70 17.27 2.94
C GLN A 158 7.79 18.33 2.33
N ALA A 159 6.85 17.96 1.45
CA ALA A 159 5.89 18.89 0.89
C ALA A 159 4.96 19.47 1.97
N ALA A 160 4.49 18.64 2.90
CA ALA A 160 3.71 19.10 4.05
C ALA A 160 4.48 20.12 4.92
N GLN A 161 5.76 19.84 5.20
CA GLN A 161 6.62 20.74 5.98
C GLN A 161 6.86 22.08 5.24
N ARG A 162 7.09 22.05 3.91
CA ARG A 162 7.20 23.28 3.11
C ARG A 162 5.96 24.15 3.17
N LEU A 163 4.78 23.54 3.34
CA LEU A 163 3.48 24.22 3.51
C LEU A 163 3.18 24.60 4.98
N GLY A 164 4.12 24.37 5.90
CA GLY A 164 4.01 24.80 7.29
C GLY A 164 3.51 23.73 8.27
N ALA A 165 3.34 22.48 7.86
CA ALA A 165 3.05 21.39 8.79
C ALA A 165 4.26 21.13 9.71
N ALA A 166 4.00 20.94 11.01
CA ALA A 166 4.99 20.44 11.95
C ALA A 166 4.98 18.91 11.95
N LEU A 167 6.15 18.28 11.94
CA LEU A 167 6.31 16.83 12.07
C LEU A 167 7.16 16.52 13.30
N LEU A 168 6.61 15.77 14.25
CA LEU A 168 7.32 15.20 15.39
C LEU A 168 7.57 13.72 15.11
N THR A 169 8.82 13.36 14.98
CA THR A 169 9.28 11.99 14.72
C THR A 169 9.97 11.44 15.96
N SER A 170 10.00 10.11 16.10
CA SER A 170 10.53 9.42 17.29
C SER A 170 9.75 9.77 18.57
N GLU A 171 8.46 10.08 18.43
CA GLU A 171 7.57 10.40 19.53
C GLU A 171 6.34 9.48 19.50
N GLN A 172 6.25 8.57 20.45
CA GLN A 172 5.19 7.57 20.53
C GLN A 172 3.90 8.15 21.09
N VAL A 173 2.81 8.04 20.33
CA VAL A 173 1.46 8.32 20.84
C VAL A 173 1.01 7.16 21.72
N ILE A 174 0.70 7.46 22.97
CA ILE A 174 0.26 6.49 23.98
C ILE A 174 -1.26 6.42 24.02
N ASP A 175 -1.92 7.57 23.93
CA ASP A 175 -3.35 7.69 24.17
C ASP A 175 -3.93 8.96 23.55
N TRP A 176 -5.23 8.97 23.33
CA TRP A 176 -5.99 10.15 22.93
C TRP A 176 -7.35 10.22 23.62
N SER A 177 -7.88 11.42 23.72
CA SER A 177 -9.25 11.69 24.18
C SER A 177 -9.87 12.81 23.38
N SER A 178 -11.20 12.85 23.34
CA SER A 178 -11.94 13.94 22.70
C SER A 178 -13.09 14.42 23.58
N ASN A 179 -13.39 15.72 23.47
CA ASN A 179 -14.50 16.36 24.16
C ASN A 179 -15.04 17.53 23.33
N ALA A 180 -15.96 18.31 23.87
CA ALA A 180 -16.56 19.46 23.18
C ALA A 180 -15.54 20.53 22.76
N GLN A 181 -14.39 20.63 23.40
CA GLN A 181 -13.33 21.62 23.14
C GLN A 181 -12.35 21.16 22.06
N GLY A 182 -12.23 19.86 21.79
CA GLY A 182 -11.29 19.32 20.81
C GLY A 182 -10.79 17.92 21.17
N VAL A 183 -9.60 17.61 20.68
CA VAL A 183 -8.89 16.36 20.94
C VAL A 183 -7.60 16.65 21.72
N SER A 184 -7.22 15.72 22.60
CA SER A 184 -5.95 15.73 23.32
C SER A 184 -5.21 14.43 23.05
N ILE A 185 -3.92 14.54 22.72
CA ILE A 185 -3.02 13.42 22.46
C ILE A 185 -1.99 13.40 23.57
N ARG A 186 -1.80 12.25 24.19
CA ARG A 186 -0.71 11.99 25.14
C ARG A 186 0.36 11.15 24.45
N THR A 187 1.58 11.64 24.49
CA THR A 187 2.77 10.99 23.90
C THR A 187 3.77 10.59 24.99
N SER A 188 4.89 9.98 24.57
CA SER A 188 6.04 9.70 25.46
C SER A 188 6.61 10.99 26.08
N ASP A 189 6.57 12.10 25.34
CA ASP A 189 7.31 13.33 25.69
C ASP A 189 6.40 14.48 26.18
N GLY A 190 5.05 14.28 26.09
CA GLY A 190 4.14 15.33 26.55
C GLY A 190 2.70 15.16 26.07
N SER A 191 2.05 16.30 25.82
CA SER A 191 0.67 16.32 25.36
C SER A 191 0.45 17.42 24.31
N HIS A 192 -0.37 17.12 23.31
CA HIS A 192 -0.74 18.03 22.24
C HIS A 192 -2.27 18.15 22.13
N VAL A 193 -2.76 19.29 21.68
CA VAL A 193 -4.19 19.55 21.50
C VAL A 193 -4.51 20.05 20.11
N ALA A 194 -5.65 19.63 19.59
CA ALA A 194 -6.15 20.07 18.28
C ALA A 194 -7.68 20.10 18.23
N ALA A 195 -8.23 20.69 17.18
CA ALA A 195 -9.66 20.62 16.91
C ALA A 195 -10.09 19.24 16.41
N LYS A 196 -9.26 18.56 15.62
CA LYS A 196 -9.53 17.26 14.99
C LYS A 196 -8.32 16.33 15.05
N LEU A 197 -8.57 15.03 14.91
CA LEU A 197 -7.57 13.97 14.91
C LEU A 197 -7.77 13.05 13.70
N ILE A 198 -6.66 12.67 13.05
CA ILE A 198 -6.61 11.60 12.05
C ILE A 198 -5.70 10.49 12.57
N LEU A 199 -6.20 9.25 12.59
CA LEU A 199 -5.44 8.07 13.01
C LEU A 199 -5.06 7.21 11.79
N CYS A 200 -3.75 7.12 11.52
CA CYS A 200 -3.16 6.33 10.43
C CYS A 200 -2.00 5.46 10.93
N ALA A 201 -2.17 4.81 12.09
CA ALA A 201 -1.09 4.16 12.83
C ALA A 201 -0.66 2.78 12.28
N GLY A 202 -1.04 2.43 11.03
CA GLY A 202 -0.61 1.20 10.37
C GLY A 202 -0.90 -0.04 11.20
N ALA A 203 0.12 -0.85 11.47
CA ALA A 203 -0.01 -2.09 12.25
C ALA A 203 -0.46 -1.86 13.72
N TRP A 204 -0.24 -0.68 14.26
CA TRP A 204 -0.62 -0.32 15.64
C TRP A 204 -2.02 0.31 15.74
N SER A 205 -2.76 0.40 14.63
CA SER A 205 -4.10 1.01 14.60
C SER A 205 -5.09 0.34 15.57
N GLY A 206 -5.04 -0.97 15.74
CA GLY A 206 -5.96 -1.69 16.64
C GLY A 206 -5.93 -1.18 18.08
N GLY A 207 -4.74 -0.91 18.63
CA GLY A 207 -4.56 -0.39 19.98
C GLY A 207 -5.06 1.04 20.16
N LEU A 208 -4.88 1.89 19.13
CA LEU A 208 -5.26 3.30 19.19
C LEU A 208 -6.74 3.53 18.85
N LEU A 209 -7.31 2.75 17.93
CA LEU A 209 -8.72 2.89 17.53
C LEU A 209 -9.70 2.40 18.58
N ARG A 210 -9.34 1.37 19.38
CA ARG A 210 -10.21 0.81 20.43
C ARG A 210 -11.59 0.40 19.92
N LEU A 211 -11.63 -0.19 18.71
CA LEU A 211 -12.85 -0.68 18.07
C LEU A 211 -12.87 -2.22 18.09
N PRO A 212 -13.31 -2.85 19.19
CA PRO A 212 -13.26 -4.31 19.34
C PRO A 212 -14.12 -5.07 18.32
N ALA A 213 -15.17 -4.41 17.79
CA ALA A 213 -16.01 -4.96 16.74
C ALA A 213 -15.33 -4.99 15.36
N VAL A 214 -14.14 -4.41 15.23
CA VAL A 214 -13.39 -4.33 13.97
C VAL A 214 -12.01 -4.95 14.18
N PRO A 215 -11.89 -6.27 14.13
CA PRO A 215 -10.60 -6.93 14.33
C PRO A 215 -9.64 -6.61 13.20
N LEU A 216 -8.48 -6.09 13.57
CA LEU A 216 -7.34 -5.91 12.66
C LEU A 216 -6.33 -7.01 12.92
N ILE A 217 -6.00 -7.75 11.88
CA ILE A 217 -5.07 -8.89 11.95
C ILE A 217 -3.75 -8.45 11.33
N VAL A 218 -2.72 -8.34 12.16
CA VAL A 218 -1.37 -8.03 11.68
C VAL A 218 -0.67 -9.33 11.31
N THR A 219 0.01 -9.32 10.16
CA THR A 219 0.78 -10.47 9.68
C THR A 219 2.14 -10.04 9.17
N ARG A 220 3.14 -10.93 9.36
CA ARG A 220 4.49 -10.77 8.83
C ARG A 220 4.51 -11.13 7.34
N GLN A 221 5.20 -10.32 6.54
CA GLN A 221 5.39 -10.53 5.11
C GLN A 221 6.87 -10.38 4.76
N VAL A 222 7.31 -11.05 3.70
CA VAL A 222 8.69 -10.94 3.20
C VAL A 222 8.72 -10.45 1.76
N LEU A 223 9.75 -9.65 1.48
CA LEU A 223 10.05 -9.11 0.17
C LEU A 223 11.49 -9.53 -0.17
N GLY A 224 11.71 -10.11 -1.33
CA GLY A 224 13.03 -10.56 -1.76
C GLY A 224 13.54 -9.82 -2.98
N TRP A 225 14.85 -9.64 -3.06
CA TRP A 225 15.57 -9.21 -4.26
C TRP A 225 16.52 -10.32 -4.68
N VAL A 226 16.41 -10.76 -5.92
CA VAL A 226 17.22 -11.85 -6.48
C VAL A 226 18.05 -11.31 -7.63
N GLN A 227 19.32 -11.69 -7.70
CA GLN A 227 20.13 -11.46 -8.90
C GLN A 227 19.81 -12.58 -9.88
N PRO A 228 19.10 -12.32 -10.99
CA PRO A 228 18.75 -13.35 -11.96
C PRO A 228 19.98 -13.98 -12.61
N SER A 229 19.87 -15.22 -13.06
CA SER A 229 20.89 -15.84 -13.91
C SER A 229 21.02 -15.16 -15.28
N ARG A 230 19.93 -14.57 -15.76
CA ARG A 230 19.87 -13.80 -17.00
C ARG A 230 19.24 -12.41 -16.78
N PRO A 231 19.97 -11.48 -16.16
CA PRO A 231 19.44 -10.17 -15.71
C PRO A 231 18.96 -9.27 -16.88
N GLU A 232 19.49 -9.47 -18.08
CA GLU A 232 19.10 -8.72 -19.27
C GLU A 232 17.64 -8.92 -19.68
N LEU A 233 17.01 -10.04 -19.27
CA LEU A 233 15.62 -10.36 -19.58
C LEU A 233 14.60 -9.63 -18.69
N PHE A 234 15.04 -9.05 -17.57
CA PHE A 234 14.16 -8.54 -16.54
C PHE A 234 14.29 -7.03 -16.31
N GLN A 235 14.85 -6.32 -17.30
CA GLN A 235 15.08 -4.87 -17.21
C GLN A 235 13.78 -4.07 -17.39
N ARG A 236 13.68 -2.96 -16.66
CA ARG A 236 12.63 -1.97 -16.86
C ARG A 236 12.68 -1.41 -18.29
N GLY A 237 11.54 -1.39 -18.97
CA GLY A 237 11.39 -1.04 -20.37
C GLY A 237 10.90 -2.22 -21.19
N ASP A 238 11.48 -3.40 -20.96
CA ASP A 238 11.15 -4.63 -21.67
C ASP A 238 10.35 -5.63 -20.81
N PHE A 239 10.41 -5.50 -19.50
CA PHE A 239 9.74 -6.38 -18.55
C PHE A 239 8.76 -5.57 -17.66
N PRO A 240 7.49 -5.98 -17.53
CA PRO A 240 6.47 -5.26 -16.75
C PRO A 240 6.54 -5.59 -15.26
N VAL A 241 5.75 -4.88 -14.45
CA VAL A 241 5.26 -5.44 -13.19
C VAL A 241 4.42 -6.67 -13.49
N TRP A 242 4.53 -7.70 -12.66
CA TRP A 242 3.82 -8.95 -12.91
C TRP A 242 3.14 -9.49 -11.66
N ASN A 243 2.04 -10.21 -11.86
CA ASN A 243 1.33 -10.98 -10.86
C ASN A 243 1.05 -12.37 -11.45
N ILE A 244 1.29 -13.43 -10.66
CA ILE A 244 0.95 -14.81 -11.02
C ILE A 244 0.02 -15.34 -9.94
N ASP A 245 -1.21 -15.66 -10.37
CA ASP A 245 -2.19 -16.38 -9.55
C ASP A 245 -2.04 -17.88 -9.84
N PRO A 246 -1.50 -18.65 -8.90
CA PRO A 246 -1.28 -20.08 -9.09
C PRO A 246 -2.53 -20.92 -8.81
N HIS A 247 -3.73 -20.33 -8.77
CA HIS A 247 -4.96 -21.07 -8.51
C HIS A 247 -5.00 -22.37 -9.32
N GLY A 248 -5.19 -23.51 -8.65
CA GLY A 248 -5.18 -24.83 -9.29
C GLY A 248 -3.80 -25.45 -9.53
N ASP A 249 -2.69 -24.74 -9.37
CA ASP A 249 -1.34 -25.30 -9.47
C ASP A 249 -0.90 -25.91 -8.12
N ARG A 250 -0.73 -27.22 -8.08
CA ARG A 250 -0.44 -27.95 -6.83
C ARG A 250 0.86 -27.50 -6.17
N GLY A 251 0.80 -27.25 -4.87
CA GLY A 251 1.94 -26.82 -4.05
C GLY A 251 2.22 -25.33 -4.08
N MET A 252 1.42 -24.56 -4.83
CA MET A 252 1.50 -23.12 -4.90
C MET A 252 0.28 -22.48 -4.21
N SER A 253 0.44 -21.30 -3.61
CA SER A 253 -0.67 -20.61 -2.94
C SER A 253 -0.39 -19.11 -2.81
N GLY A 254 -1.48 -18.31 -2.72
CA GLY A 254 -1.41 -16.86 -2.74
C GLY A 254 -1.01 -16.32 -4.11
N ILE A 255 -0.90 -15.03 -4.26
CA ILE A 255 -0.52 -14.39 -5.52
C ILE A 255 0.94 -13.95 -5.44
N TYR A 256 1.77 -14.44 -6.35
CA TYR A 256 3.16 -13.99 -6.50
C TYR A 256 3.20 -12.75 -7.36
N TYR A 257 3.99 -11.79 -6.97
CA TYR A 257 4.14 -10.55 -7.74
C TYR A 257 5.57 -10.05 -7.71
N GLY A 258 5.94 -9.26 -8.70
CA GLY A 258 7.28 -8.68 -8.74
C GLY A 258 7.39 -7.50 -9.70
N PHE A 259 8.60 -6.97 -9.75
CA PHE A 259 8.93 -5.73 -10.42
C PHE A 259 10.11 -5.93 -11.36
N PRO A 260 10.18 -5.20 -12.48
CA PRO A 260 11.37 -5.22 -13.31
C PRO A 260 12.59 -4.71 -12.55
N MET A 261 13.76 -5.11 -12.99
CA MET A 261 15.04 -4.58 -12.50
C MET A 261 15.24 -3.14 -12.97
N SER A 262 15.93 -2.36 -12.17
CA SER A 262 16.30 -0.98 -12.45
C SER A 262 17.73 -0.70 -11.98
N ASN A 263 18.35 0.31 -12.58
CA ASN A 263 19.64 0.82 -12.14
C ASN A 263 19.52 1.93 -11.07
N ASP A 264 18.30 2.29 -10.64
CA ASP A 264 18.10 3.26 -9.55
C ASP A 264 18.26 2.54 -8.20
N PRO A 265 19.28 2.91 -7.38
CA PRO A 265 19.49 2.31 -6.06
C PRO A 265 18.27 2.41 -5.12
N ALA A 266 17.41 3.40 -5.34
CA ALA A 266 16.17 3.56 -4.57
C ALA A 266 15.14 2.45 -4.82
N GLU A 267 15.31 1.66 -5.87
CA GLU A 267 14.43 0.52 -6.21
C GLU A 267 14.93 -0.81 -5.66
N GLY A 268 16.14 -0.83 -5.09
CA GLY A 268 16.81 -2.02 -4.60
C GLY A 268 17.69 -2.67 -5.66
N ASN A 269 18.45 -3.68 -5.25
CA ASN A 269 19.42 -4.36 -6.12
C ASN A 269 18.90 -5.74 -6.52
N GLY A 270 18.47 -5.90 -7.76
CA GLY A 270 17.99 -7.15 -8.34
C GLY A 270 16.50 -7.15 -8.70
N LEU A 271 16.02 -8.31 -9.13
CA LEU A 271 14.61 -8.57 -9.41
C LEU A 271 13.87 -8.69 -8.09
N LYS A 272 12.99 -7.74 -7.81
CA LYS A 272 12.17 -7.76 -6.61
C LYS A 272 10.93 -8.60 -6.80
N LEU A 273 10.60 -9.42 -5.79
CA LEU A 273 9.37 -10.18 -5.75
C LEU A 273 8.89 -10.44 -4.32
N ALA A 274 7.63 -10.85 -4.21
CA ALA A 274 7.02 -11.28 -2.96
C ALA A 274 5.78 -12.14 -3.24
N ARG A 275 5.22 -12.70 -2.18
CA ARG A 275 3.92 -13.36 -2.19
C ARG A 275 2.89 -12.53 -1.44
N HIS A 276 1.78 -12.24 -2.08
CA HIS A 276 0.60 -11.68 -1.42
C HIS A 276 -0.25 -12.82 -0.88
N HIS A 277 -0.14 -13.04 0.42
CA HIS A 277 -0.83 -14.13 1.11
C HIS A 277 -1.06 -13.74 2.57
N PRO A 278 -2.24 -14.02 3.15
CA PRO A 278 -2.41 -13.96 4.59
C PRO A 278 -1.47 -14.96 5.25
N SER A 279 -0.61 -14.49 6.14
CA SER A 279 0.27 -15.34 6.92
C SER A 279 -0.17 -15.40 8.39
N THR A 280 0.59 -16.09 9.23
CA THR A 280 0.26 -16.26 10.66
C THR A 280 0.10 -14.90 11.35
N PRO A 281 -1.00 -14.68 12.08
CA PRO A 281 -1.19 -13.49 12.90
C PRO A 281 -0.08 -13.34 13.94
N MET A 282 0.42 -12.10 14.08
CA MET A 282 1.45 -11.74 15.07
C MET A 282 1.14 -10.36 15.64
N ALA A 283 1.55 -10.10 16.89
CA ALA A 283 1.52 -8.73 17.39
C ALA A 283 2.54 -7.86 16.62
N PRO A 284 2.22 -6.59 16.32
CA PRO A 284 3.10 -5.74 15.50
C PRO A 284 4.52 -5.58 16.06
N ASP A 285 4.67 -5.61 17.39
CA ASP A 285 5.95 -5.48 18.08
C ASP A 285 6.76 -6.79 18.13
N GLU A 286 6.12 -7.93 17.83
CA GLU A 286 6.80 -9.23 17.71
C GLU A 286 7.41 -9.43 16.31
N ILE A 287 6.99 -8.64 15.32
CA ILE A 287 7.51 -8.71 13.95
C ILE A 287 8.81 -7.93 13.89
N THR A 288 9.93 -8.64 13.86
CA THR A 288 11.28 -8.11 13.72
C THR A 288 11.77 -8.19 12.27
N ASP A 289 12.93 -7.61 11.99
CA ASP A 289 13.61 -7.70 10.69
C ASP A 289 14.37 -9.02 10.50
N GLU A 290 14.27 -9.95 11.47
CA GLU A 290 14.92 -11.27 11.38
C GLU A 290 14.36 -12.07 10.20
N THR A 291 15.27 -12.69 9.45
CA THR A 291 14.96 -13.51 8.28
C THR A 291 15.41 -14.94 8.48
N PHE A 292 14.70 -15.88 7.87
CA PHE A 292 14.89 -17.32 8.05
C PHE A 292 15.11 -18.01 6.70
N ALA A 293 15.66 -19.23 6.71
CA ALA A 293 15.81 -20.03 5.49
C ALA A 293 14.46 -20.27 4.77
N ALA A 294 13.36 -20.34 5.52
CA ALA A 294 12.03 -20.46 4.94
C ALA A 294 11.60 -19.22 4.13
N ASP A 295 12.06 -18.02 4.50
CA ASP A 295 11.79 -16.81 3.76
C ASP A 295 12.49 -16.82 2.39
N GLU A 296 13.74 -17.28 2.35
CA GLU A 296 14.49 -17.46 1.11
C GLU A 296 13.82 -18.49 0.19
N GLU A 297 13.38 -19.60 0.75
CA GLU A 297 12.65 -20.62 -0.01
C GLU A 297 11.33 -20.07 -0.58
N GLU A 298 10.59 -19.28 0.19
CA GLU A 298 9.36 -18.63 -0.26
C GLU A 298 9.61 -17.70 -1.46
N ILE A 299 10.73 -16.95 -1.45
CA ILE A 299 11.12 -16.07 -2.55
C ILE A 299 11.55 -16.87 -3.79
N LEU A 300 12.32 -17.95 -3.61
CA LEU A 300 12.83 -18.71 -4.75
C LEU A 300 11.80 -19.66 -5.37
N LEU A 301 10.78 -20.05 -4.64
CA LEU A 301 9.77 -21.02 -5.08
C LEU A 301 9.08 -20.62 -6.40
N PRO A 302 8.49 -19.40 -6.57
CA PRO A 302 7.86 -19.00 -7.83
C PRO A 302 8.86 -18.87 -8.97
N LEU A 303 10.12 -18.52 -8.71
CA LEU A 303 11.16 -18.44 -9.73
C LEU A 303 11.49 -19.82 -10.30
N ARG A 304 11.67 -20.82 -9.45
CA ARG A 304 11.89 -22.20 -9.89
C ARG A 304 10.71 -22.72 -10.72
N ARG A 305 9.49 -22.33 -10.35
CA ARG A 305 8.27 -22.84 -10.98
C ARG A 305 7.91 -22.12 -12.28
N TYR A 306 8.02 -20.81 -12.29
CA TYR A 306 7.45 -19.97 -13.35
C TYR A 306 8.47 -19.13 -14.11
N MET A 307 9.67 -18.91 -13.58
CA MET A 307 10.66 -17.98 -14.14
C MET A 307 12.09 -18.51 -13.96
N PRO A 308 12.44 -19.65 -14.56
CA PRO A 308 13.75 -20.30 -14.29
C PRO A 308 14.95 -19.40 -14.62
N ASP A 309 14.88 -18.53 -15.63
CA ASP A 309 15.94 -17.55 -15.96
C ASP A 309 16.09 -16.43 -14.89
N ALA A 310 15.10 -16.26 -14.03
CA ALA A 310 15.17 -15.35 -12.88
C ALA A 310 15.78 -15.99 -11.63
N LEU A 311 15.94 -17.31 -11.63
CA LEU A 311 16.53 -18.01 -10.49
C LEU A 311 18.00 -17.61 -10.34
N GLY A 312 18.38 -17.27 -9.11
CA GLY A 312 19.75 -16.85 -8.82
C GLY A 312 19.97 -16.59 -7.33
N GLN A 313 20.97 -15.77 -7.02
CA GLN A 313 21.32 -15.46 -5.65
C GLN A 313 20.35 -14.45 -5.04
N VAL A 314 19.79 -14.77 -3.87
CA VAL A 314 19.04 -13.79 -3.07
C VAL A 314 20.01 -12.75 -2.52
N GLN A 315 19.79 -11.50 -2.88
CA GLN A 315 20.64 -10.36 -2.49
C GLN A 315 20.20 -9.76 -1.16
N THR A 316 18.88 -9.68 -0.98
CA THR A 316 18.28 -9.03 0.19
C THR A 316 16.89 -9.63 0.44
N ILE A 317 16.57 -9.81 1.71
CA ILE A 317 15.19 -10.05 2.16
C ILE A 317 14.85 -8.94 3.15
N LYS A 318 13.67 -8.34 2.99
CA LYS A 318 13.11 -7.38 3.95
C LYS A 318 11.80 -7.89 4.51
N VAL A 319 11.56 -7.59 5.77
CA VAL A 319 10.31 -7.90 6.44
C VAL A 319 9.39 -6.68 6.40
N CYS A 320 8.11 -6.88 6.14
CA CYS A 320 7.10 -5.85 6.27
C CYS A 320 5.85 -6.38 6.99
N LYS A 321 4.93 -5.50 7.31
CA LYS A 321 3.72 -5.80 8.06
C LYS A 321 2.49 -5.55 7.21
N TYR A 322 1.59 -6.53 7.09
CA TYR A 322 0.22 -6.27 6.65
C TYR A 322 -0.67 -6.04 7.86
N THR A 323 -1.65 -5.17 7.70
CA THR A 323 -2.75 -4.98 8.65
C THR A 323 -4.02 -5.29 7.91
N ASN A 324 -4.57 -6.46 8.18
CA ASN A 324 -5.70 -7.00 7.44
C ASN A 324 -7.01 -6.72 8.18
N SER A 325 -8.04 -6.31 7.46
CA SER A 325 -9.43 -6.40 7.88
C SER A 325 -9.94 -7.83 7.65
N THR A 326 -11.08 -8.18 8.21
CA THR A 326 -11.67 -9.52 8.08
C THR A 326 -12.19 -9.82 6.68
N ASP A 327 -12.55 -8.79 5.92
CA ASP A 327 -13.10 -8.88 4.57
C ASP A 327 -12.10 -8.45 3.48
N GLY A 328 -10.87 -8.09 3.86
CA GLY A 328 -9.84 -7.62 2.94
C GLY A 328 -9.99 -6.16 2.48
N HIS A 329 -11.13 -5.52 2.70
CA HIS A 329 -11.36 -4.13 2.32
C HIS A 329 -10.77 -3.14 3.33
N PHE A 330 -10.37 -1.96 2.87
CA PHE A 330 -9.88 -0.88 3.73
C PHE A 330 -10.97 -0.43 4.71
N ILE A 331 -10.57 0.18 5.81
CA ILE A 331 -11.50 0.78 6.76
C ILE A 331 -11.18 2.27 6.84
N VAL A 332 -12.11 3.09 6.33
CA VAL A 332 -12.00 4.56 6.32
C VAL A 332 -13.30 5.13 6.82
N ASP A 333 -13.27 5.75 7.99
CA ASP A 333 -14.49 6.28 8.60
C ASP A 333 -14.18 7.34 9.67
N ARG A 334 -15.25 7.88 10.22
CA ARG A 334 -15.25 8.64 11.47
C ARG A 334 -15.37 7.67 12.66
N HIS A 335 -14.67 7.99 13.75
CA HIS A 335 -14.76 7.19 14.96
C HIS A 335 -16.16 7.28 15.59
N PRO A 336 -16.79 6.16 15.97
CA PRO A 336 -18.18 6.15 16.43
C PRO A 336 -18.41 6.97 17.72
N GLU A 337 -17.38 7.08 18.57
CA GLU A 337 -17.45 7.82 19.83
C GLU A 337 -17.09 9.32 19.70
N SER A 338 -16.67 9.79 18.49
CA SER A 338 -16.24 11.18 18.32
C SER A 338 -16.37 11.66 16.88
N ASP A 339 -17.08 12.77 16.70
CA ASP A 339 -17.17 13.48 15.41
C ASP A 339 -15.89 14.25 15.04
N ARG A 340 -14.89 14.23 15.91
CA ARG A 340 -13.61 14.90 15.74
C ARG A 340 -12.49 13.97 15.31
N VAL A 341 -12.71 12.66 15.33
CA VAL A 341 -11.70 11.65 15.06
C VAL A 341 -12.06 10.89 13.80
N HIS A 342 -11.15 10.91 12.82
CA HIS A 342 -11.24 10.16 11.58
C HIS A 342 -10.07 9.19 11.49
N PHE A 343 -10.22 8.13 10.74
CA PHE A 343 -9.15 7.15 10.63
C PHE A 343 -9.16 6.39 9.30
N ALA A 344 -8.01 5.84 8.98
CA ALA A 344 -7.83 4.89 7.88
C ALA A 344 -6.88 3.78 8.32
N CYS A 345 -7.35 2.53 8.20
CA CYS A 345 -6.59 1.33 8.61
C CYS A 345 -7.02 0.09 7.81
N GLY A 346 -6.48 -1.08 8.15
CA GLY A 346 -6.88 -2.34 7.54
C GLY A 346 -6.66 -2.38 6.03
N PHE A 347 -5.52 -1.90 5.53
CA PHE A 347 -5.24 -1.82 4.10
C PHE A 347 -4.86 -3.16 3.45
N SER A 348 -4.85 -4.24 4.20
CA SER A 348 -4.83 -5.64 3.74
C SER A 348 -3.77 -5.96 2.68
N GLY A 349 -2.60 -5.29 2.76
CA GLY A 349 -1.47 -5.51 1.86
C GLY A 349 -1.57 -4.85 0.48
N HIS A 350 -2.66 -4.17 0.15
CA HIS A 350 -2.84 -3.58 -1.18
C HIS A 350 -3.15 -2.06 -1.21
N GLY A 351 -3.02 -1.36 -0.07
CA GLY A 351 -3.45 0.03 0.10
C GLY A 351 -2.49 1.10 -0.43
N PHE A 352 -1.19 0.85 -0.57
CA PHE A 352 -0.19 1.90 -0.80
C PHE A 352 -0.51 2.80 -2.01
N LYS A 353 -0.95 2.23 -3.13
CA LYS A 353 -1.28 2.97 -4.35
C LYS A 353 -2.38 4.02 -4.17
N PHE A 354 -3.19 3.88 -3.12
CA PHE A 354 -4.24 4.82 -2.74
C PHE A 354 -3.77 5.94 -1.80
N ALA A 355 -2.51 5.96 -1.38
CA ALA A 355 -2.05 6.90 -0.36
C ALA A 355 -2.33 8.36 -0.72
N SER A 356 -2.14 8.73 -1.99
CA SER A 356 -2.43 10.08 -2.49
C SER A 356 -3.90 10.47 -2.29
N VAL A 357 -4.84 9.63 -2.73
CA VAL A 357 -6.28 9.91 -2.62
C VAL A 357 -6.79 9.71 -1.18
N MET A 358 -6.27 8.75 -0.42
CA MET A 358 -6.65 8.57 0.98
C MET A 358 -6.23 9.76 1.85
N GLY A 359 -5.04 10.34 1.58
CA GLY A 359 -4.64 11.58 2.23
C GLY A 359 -5.61 12.73 1.95
N ASN A 360 -6.08 12.86 0.71
CA ASN A 360 -7.10 13.85 0.36
C ASN A 360 -8.43 13.58 1.05
N VAL A 361 -8.94 12.33 0.98
CA VAL A 361 -10.16 11.90 1.67
C VAL A 361 -10.12 12.24 3.15
N LEU A 362 -9.03 11.89 3.85
CA LEU A 362 -8.88 12.16 5.28
C LEU A 362 -8.85 13.65 5.57
N SER A 363 -8.24 14.47 4.69
CA SER A 363 -8.24 15.91 4.84
C SER A 363 -9.64 16.51 4.70
N GLU A 364 -10.43 16.03 3.75
CA GLU A 364 -11.83 16.45 3.55
C GLU A 364 -12.72 16.02 4.73
N LEU A 365 -12.60 14.77 5.17
CA LEU A 365 -13.34 14.29 6.34
C LEU A 365 -13.04 15.12 7.60
N ALA A 366 -11.77 15.46 7.84
CA ALA A 366 -11.38 16.23 8.99
C ALA A 366 -11.84 17.69 8.95
N LEU A 367 -11.74 18.35 7.79
CA LEU A 367 -12.04 19.78 7.65
C LEU A 367 -13.51 20.05 7.31
N ASP A 368 -14.12 19.21 6.44
CA ASP A 368 -15.47 19.45 5.91
C ASP A 368 -16.50 18.48 6.50
N GLY A 369 -16.07 17.44 7.23
CA GLY A 369 -16.92 16.39 7.78
C GLY A 369 -17.48 15.40 6.74
N LYS A 370 -17.11 15.57 5.47
CA LYS A 370 -17.56 14.72 4.34
C LYS A 370 -16.53 14.74 3.21
N THR A 371 -16.63 13.77 2.31
CA THR A 371 -15.84 13.71 1.06
C THR A 371 -16.74 13.44 -0.12
N GLN A 372 -16.30 13.83 -1.33
CA GLN A 372 -16.95 13.48 -2.58
C GLN A 372 -16.45 12.15 -3.16
N HIS A 373 -15.35 11.63 -2.64
CA HIS A 373 -14.82 10.34 -3.05
C HIS A 373 -15.74 9.19 -2.62
N PRO A 374 -15.92 8.14 -3.44
CA PRO A 374 -16.86 7.05 -3.17
C PRO A 374 -16.27 6.06 -2.15
N ILE A 375 -16.20 6.44 -0.88
CA ILE A 375 -15.68 5.61 0.22
C ILE A 375 -16.77 4.87 1.02
N GLY A 376 -18.05 4.97 0.63
CA GLY A 376 -19.15 4.40 1.42
C GLY A 376 -19.00 2.90 1.70
N PHE A 377 -18.45 2.13 0.76
CA PHE A 377 -18.18 0.69 0.93
C PHE A 377 -17.02 0.39 1.88
N LEU A 378 -16.22 1.40 2.27
CA LEU A 378 -15.09 1.29 3.21
C LEU A 378 -15.47 1.62 4.66
N GLY A 379 -16.73 2.05 4.90
CA GLY A 379 -17.20 2.47 6.22
C GLY A 379 -17.40 1.33 7.21
N LEU A 380 -17.47 1.67 8.50
CA LEU A 380 -17.68 0.74 9.60
C LEU A 380 -19.04 0.03 9.55
N SER A 381 -20.04 0.65 8.91
CA SER A 381 -21.42 0.10 8.85
C SER A 381 -21.49 -1.30 8.24
N ARG A 382 -20.51 -1.69 7.42
CA ARG A 382 -20.46 -3.02 6.81
C ARG A 382 -20.19 -4.15 7.82
N PHE A 383 -19.66 -3.82 9.01
CA PHE A 383 -19.42 -4.78 10.09
C PHE A 383 -20.58 -4.86 11.10
N ALA A 384 -21.61 -4.02 10.96
CA ALA A 384 -22.72 -3.97 11.92
C ALA A 384 -23.64 -5.21 11.89
N ASN A 385 -23.52 -6.05 10.85
CA ASN A 385 -24.35 -7.26 10.65
C ASN A 385 -23.50 -8.54 10.57
N SER A 386 -22.22 -8.49 10.93
CA SER A 386 -21.32 -9.65 10.92
C SER A 386 -21.16 -10.29 12.29
#